data_aa8d93c51c43bde590568159dde1dc6d
#
_entry.id   aa8d93c51c43bde590568159dde1dc6d
#
_cell.length_a   1.000
_cell.length_b   1.000
_cell.length_c   1.000
_cell.angle_alpha   90.00
_cell.angle_beta   90.00
_cell.angle_gamma   90.00
#
_symmetry.space_group_name_H-M   'P 1'
#
loop_
_entity.id
_entity.type
_entity.pdbx_description
1 polymer ?
#
loop_
_entity_poly.entity_id
_entity_poly.type
_entity_poly.pdbx_seq_one_letter_code
_entity_poly.pdbx_strand_id
1 'polypeptide(L)'
;MKRVSISIFYLIITTVLSYGQNSVGLSYIIPGSISYNQAIPTPKSVIGHEVGEWHISHDRLVNYMYAVAEASERITIQEIGRTFETRPQLLLTITSPENQARIDQIKKDHVSLTDPEISASLDIANMPAVVYMGYSIHGNESSGSNAALAVAYYLAAAQGKKIEELLENVVILLDPCLNPDGLNRFANYVNSRKSKNLVSDPNSTEQNEPWPRGRTNHYWFDMNRDWLPVQLPESKNRIRMFHEWKPNVLTDHHEMGSNSSFFFQPGIPSRNNPLTPKNNY
;
A
#
# COMPACT_ATOMS: atom_id res chain seq x y z
N MET A 1 -56.31 33.07 3.38
CA MET A 1 -55.77 31.90 2.69
C MET A 1 -54.56 32.17 1.76
N LYS A 2 -53.75 33.21 1.96
CA LYS A 2 -52.62 33.56 1.05
C LYS A 2 -51.23 33.43 1.69
N ARG A 3 -51.12 32.99 2.95
CA ARG A 3 -49.81 32.90 3.65
C ARG A 3 -49.22 31.49 3.74
N VAL A 4 -49.95 30.44 3.39
CA VAL A 4 -49.48 29.04 3.48
C VAL A 4 -48.68 28.61 2.22
N SER A 5 -48.95 29.21 1.08
CA SER A 5 -48.34 28.85 -0.20
C SER A 5 -46.86 29.28 -0.34
N ILE A 6 -46.40 30.30 0.37
CA ILE A 6 -45.01 30.82 0.28
C ILE A 6 -44.05 29.95 1.11
N SER A 7 -44.51 29.44 2.23
CA SER A 7 -43.66 28.59 3.11
C SER A 7 -43.33 27.23 2.50
N ILE A 8 -44.22 26.66 1.70
CA ILE A 8 -44.01 25.39 1.01
C ILE A 8 -43.00 25.55 -0.13
N PHE A 9 -43.00 26.69 -0.82
CA PHE A 9 -42.06 26.95 -1.89
C PHE A 9 -40.58 27.10 -1.40
N TYR A 10 -40.40 27.71 -0.22
CA TYR A 10 -39.07 27.81 0.41
C TYR A 10 -38.53 26.45 0.92
N LEU A 11 -39.41 25.56 1.38
CA LEU A 11 -39.01 24.23 1.84
C LEU A 11 -38.54 23.31 0.71
N ILE A 12 -39.10 23.50 -0.49
CA ILE A 12 -38.70 22.71 -1.68
C ILE A 12 -37.36 23.19 -2.26
N ILE A 13 -37.04 24.47 -2.16
CA ILE A 13 -35.76 25.01 -2.67
C ILE A 13 -34.56 24.60 -1.79
N THR A 14 -34.75 24.40 -0.49
CA THR A 14 -33.67 23.99 0.43
C THR A 14 -33.33 22.50 0.34
N THR A 15 -34.21 21.68 -0.19
CA THR A 15 -33.97 20.24 -0.34
C THR A 15 -33.19 19.84 -1.62
N VAL A 16 -33.01 20.76 -2.57
CA VAL A 16 -32.37 20.50 -3.87
C VAL A 16 -30.87 20.78 -3.85
N LEU A 17 -30.31 21.37 -2.80
CA LEU A 17 -28.88 21.72 -2.72
C LEU A 17 -28.02 20.78 -1.84
N SER A 18 -28.49 19.60 -1.56
CA SER A 18 -27.58 18.55 -1.04
C SER A 18 -26.83 17.93 -2.21
N TYR A 19 -25.84 18.62 -2.74
CA TYR A 19 -24.82 18.00 -3.56
C TYR A 19 -24.08 17.01 -2.66
N GLY A 20 -24.27 15.72 -2.92
CA GLY A 20 -23.41 14.70 -2.33
C GLY A 20 -21.95 15.06 -2.61
N GLN A 21 -21.07 14.92 -1.63
CA GLN A 21 -19.65 15.10 -1.87
C GLN A 21 -19.25 14.20 -3.04
N ASN A 22 -18.72 14.83 -4.10
CA ASN A 22 -18.13 14.06 -5.18
C ASN A 22 -16.95 13.26 -4.61
N SER A 23 -16.90 11.98 -4.90
CA SER A 23 -15.73 11.15 -4.55
C SER A 23 -14.48 11.79 -5.17
N VAL A 24 -13.42 11.84 -4.39
CA VAL A 24 -12.13 12.33 -4.86
C VAL A 24 -11.57 11.30 -5.84
N GLY A 25 -11.39 11.69 -7.10
CA GLY A 25 -10.88 10.78 -8.13
C GLY A 25 -9.38 10.55 -8.04
N LEU A 26 -8.91 9.52 -8.74
CA LEU A 26 -7.49 9.12 -8.81
C LEU A 26 -6.58 10.31 -9.21
N SER A 27 -7.05 11.22 -10.07
CA SER A 27 -6.32 12.42 -10.50
C SER A 27 -5.95 13.39 -9.39
N TYR A 28 -6.60 13.32 -8.24
CA TYR A 28 -6.21 14.07 -7.05
C TYR A 28 -5.01 13.46 -6.32
N ILE A 29 -4.84 12.15 -6.44
CA ILE A 29 -3.83 11.37 -5.68
C ILE A 29 -2.53 11.26 -6.46
N ILE A 30 -2.59 11.11 -7.80
CA ILE A 30 -1.43 10.93 -8.66
C ILE A 30 -1.03 12.23 -9.37
N PRO A 31 0.25 12.41 -9.78
CA PRO A 31 0.71 13.60 -10.46
C PRO A 31 -0.06 13.89 -11.75
N GLY A 32 -0.73 15.04 -11.82
CA GLY A 32 -1.50 15.47 -13.00
C GLY A 32 -0.67 16.04 -14.16
N SER A 33 0.64 16.25 -13.96
CA SER A 33 1.53 16.86 -14.95
C SER A 33 2.20 15.86 -15.91
N ILE A 34 1.92 14.58 -15.77
CA ILE A 34 2.49 13.51 -16.58
C ILE A 34 1.40 12.75 -17.33
N SER A 35 1.76 12.07 -18.42
CA SER A 35 0.85 11.17 -19.15
C SER A 35 0.87 9.76 -18.55
N TYR A 36 -0.24 9.05 -18.74
CA TYR A 36 -0.42 7.66 -18.30
C TYR A 36 -0.82 6.79 -19.49
N ASN A 37 -0.25 5.60 -19.57
CA ASN A 37 -0.63 4.60 -20.56
C ASN A 37 -2.07 4.14 -20.31
N GLN A 38 -2.96 4.43 -21.26
CA GLN A 38 -4.39 4.14 -21.15
C GLN A 38 -4.73 2.63 -21.27
N ALA A 39 -3.79 1.80 -21.70
CA ALA A 39 -3.95 0.35 -21.71
C ALA A 39 -3.87 -0.27 -20.30
N ILE A 40 -3.27 0.44 -19.34
CA ILE A 40 -3.17 -0.02 -17.96
C ILE A 40 -4.48 0.29 -17.21
N PRO A 41 -5.15 -0.71 -16.62
CA PRO A 41 -6.41 -0.50 -15.93
C PRO A 41 -6.23 0.38 -14.68
N THR A 42 -7.10 1.39 -14.54
CA THR A 42 -7.15 2.19 -13.31
C THR A 42 -7.68 1.35 -12.15
N PRO A 43 -7.34 1.66 -10.89
CA PRO A 43 -7.94 0.96 -9.75
C PRO A 43 -9.46 0.91 -9.84
N LYS A 44 -10.12 2.06 -10.10
CA LYS A 44 -11.58 2.15 -10.20
C LYS A 44 -12.18 1.19 -11.24
N SER A 45 -11.54 1.03 -12.39
CA SER A 45 -12.07 0.16 -13.46
C SER A 45 -12.14 -1.31 -13.06
N VAL A 46 -11.33 -1.73 -12.07
CA VAL A 46 -11.25 -3.12 -11.59
C VAL A 46 -12.00 -3.32 -10.27
N ILE A 47 -11.81 -2.41 -9.28
CA ILE A 47 -12.41 -2.57 -7.95
C ILE A 47 -13.82 -1.98 -7.85
N GLY A 48 -14.24 -1.14 -8.82
CA GLY A 48 -15.60 -0.60 -8.93
C GLY A 48 -15.86 0.68 -8.15
N HIS A 49 -14.87 1.28 -7.49
CA HIS A 49 -14.97 2.55 -6.77
C HIS A 49 -13.65 3.32 -6.80
N GLU A 50 -13.65 4.60 -6.45
CA GLU A 50 -12.43 5.38 -6.33
C GLU A 50 -11.56 4.91 -5.17
N VAL A 51 -10.23 5.10 -5.29
CA VAL A 51 -9.30 4.82 -4.19
C VAL A 51 -9.65 5.69 -2.99
N GLY A 52 -9.87 5.06 -1.83
CA GLY A 52 -10.26 5.75 -0.60
C GLY A 52 -11.75 6.04 -0.46
N GLU A 53 -12.58 5.76 -1.48
CA GLU A 53 -14.05 5.89 -1.36
C GLU A 53 -14.64 4.80 -0.44
N TRP A 54 -14.09 3.61 -0.52
CA TRP A 54 -14.34 2.47 0.37
C TRP A 54 -13.01 1.93 0.87
N HIS A 55 -13.01 1.30 2.03
CA HIS A 55 -11.84 0.56 2.49
C HIS A 55 -11.65 -0.67 1.61
N ILE A 56 -10.46 -0.81 1.03
CA ILE A 56 -10.17 -1.92 0.13
C ILE A 56 -10.21 -3.25 0.88
N SER A 57 -11.01 -4.21 0.40
CA SER A 57 -10.98 -5.59 0.89
C SER A 57 -9.84 -6.36 0.21
N HIS A 58 -9.34 -7.40 0.88
CA HIS A 58 -8.20 -8.15 0.39
C HIS A 58 -8.45 -8.81 -0.98
N ASP A 59 -9.64 -9.33 -1.22
CA ASP A 59 -10.04 -9.94 -2.50
C ASP A 59 -9.99 -8.95 -3.67
N ARG A 60 -10.50 -7.72 -3.47
CA ARG A 60 -10.43 -6.65 -4.48
C ARG A 60 -9.00 -6.16 -4.71
N LEU A 61 -8.21 -6.04 -3.63
CA LEU A 61 -6.79 -5.72 -3.73
C LEU A 61 -6.04 -6.74 -4.59
N VAL A 62 -6.21 -8.03 -4.30
CA VAL A 62 -5.62 -9.14 -5.07
C VAL A 62 -6.04 -9.07 -6.53
N ASN A 63 -7.34 -8.91 -6.80
CA ASN A 63 -7.85 -8.81 -8.17
C ASN A 63 -7.21 -7.65 -8.94
N TYR A 64 -7.06 -6.49 -8.30
CA TYR A 64 -6.38 -5.35 -8.93
C TYR A 64 -4.90 -5.62 -9.20
N MET A 65 -4.17 -6.19 -8.23
CA MET A 65 -2.74 -6.45 -8.40
C MET A 65 -2.45 -7.43 -9.55
N TYR A 66 -3.29 -8.45 -9.74
CA TYR A 66 -3.19 -9.31 -10.91
C TYR A 66 -3.53 -8.58 -12.21
N ALA A 67 -4.60 -7.79 -12.23
CA ALA A 67 -5.01 -7.05 -13.43
C ALA A 67 -3.95 -6.03 -13.89
N VAL A 68 -3.31 -5.31 -12.97
CA VAL A 68 -2.25 -4.35 -13.34
C VAL A 68 -0.96 -5.04 -13.77
N ALA A 69 -0.63 -6.19 -13.16
CA ALA A 69 0.53 -6.97 -13.55
C ALA A 69 0.37 -7.60 -14.95
N GLU A 70 -0.81 -8.13 -15.25
CA GLU A 70 -1.12 -8.68 -16.58
C GLU A 70 -1.04 -7.62 -17.69
N ALA A 71 -1.41 -6.39 -17.39
CA ALA A 71 -1.44 -5.28 -18.35
C ALA A 71 -0.10 -4.57 -18.55
N SER A 72 0.93 -4.82 -17.74
CA SER A 72 2.17 -4.05 -17.74
C SER A 72 3.42 -4.91 -17.84
N GLU A 73 4.24 -4.68 -18.86
CA GLU A 73 5.58 -5.30 -18.98
C GLU A 73 6.58 -4.89 -17.90
N ARG A 74 6.23 -3.87 -17.10
CA ARG A 74 7.04 -3.40 -15.96
C ARG A 74 6.86 -4.23 -14.69
N ILE A 75 5.86 -5.12 -14.64
CA ILE A 75 5.45 -5.80 -13.40
C ILE A 75 5.41 -7.30 -13.60
N THR A 76 6.10 -8.02 -12.72
CA THR A 76 5.83 -9.43 -12.48
C THR A 76 5.24 -9.61 -11.08
N ILE A 77 4.37 -10.61 -10.90
CA ILE A 77 3.67 -10.87 -9.64
C ILE A 77 3.85 -12.32 -9.23
N GLN A 78 4.03 -12.55 -7.93
CA GLN A 78 4.09 -13.89 -7.37
C GLN A 78 3.28 -13.98 -6.07
N GLU A 79 2.68 -15.14 -5.82
CA GLU A 79 2.16 -15.52 -4.52
C GLU A 79 3.33 -16.00 -3.65
N ILE A 80 3.67 -15.24 -2.61
CA ILE A 80 4.80 -15.55 -1.74
C ILE A 80 4.43 -16.50 -0.59
N GLY A 81 3.17 -16.81 -0.42
CA GLY A 81 2.63 -17.74 0.57
C GLY A 81 1.21 -17.37 0.97
N ARG A 82 0.72 -18.01 2.03
CA ARG A 82 -0.66 -17.83 2.51
C ARG A 82 -0.69 -17.52 4.01
N THR A 83 -1.75 -16.81 4.41
CA THR A 83 -2.08 -16.51 5.80
C THR A 83 -2.75 -17.69 6.49
N PHE A 84 -3.06 -17.56 7.80
CA PHE A 84 -3.87 -18.54 8.53
C PHE A 84 -5.27 -18.75 7.92
N GLU A 85 -5.88 -17.69 7.35
CA GLU A 85 -7.16 -17.78 6.63
C GLU A 85 -6.99 -18.21 5.16
N THR A 86 -5.82 -18.72 4.80
CA THR A 86 -5.48 -19.17 3.43
C THR A 86 -5.52 -18.08 2.35
N ARG A 87 -5.50 -16.81 2.75
CA ARG A 87 -5.42 -15.67 1.81
C ARG A 87 -4.03 -15.59 1.19
N PRO A 88 -3.91 -15.36 -0.12
CA PRO A 88 -2.63 -15.19 -0.76
C PRO A 88 -1.93 -13.91 -0.27
N GLN A 89 -0.64 -14.00 -0.01
CA GLN A 89 0.26 -12.86 0.10
C GLN A 89 0.99 -12.66 -1.23
N LEU A 90 0.97 -11.44 -1.73
CA LEU A 90 1.50 -11.11 -3.05
C LEU A 90 2.77 -10.27 -2.93
N LEU A 91 3.68 -10.48 -3.86
CA LEU A 91 4.82 -9.59 -4.08
C LEU A 91 4.88 -9.24 -5.56
N LEU A 92 4.85 -7.94 -5.86
CA LEU A 92 5.05 -7.42 -7.21
C LEU A 92 6.52 -7.00 -7.34
N THR A 93 7.19 -7.45 -8.39
CA THR A 93 8.50 -6.95 -8.77
C THR A 93 8.30 -5.96 -9.91
N ILE A 94 8.63 -4.69 -9.66
CA ILE A 94 8.35 -3.56 -10.56
C ILE A 94 9.67 -2.91 -10.94
N THR A 95 9.96 -2.85 -12.24
CA THR A 95 11.17 -2.25 -12.80
C THR A 95 10.97 -1.99 -14.30
N SER A 96 12.00 -1.53 -15.04
CA SER A 96 11.89 -1.41 -16.49
C SER A 96 11.73 -2.76 -17.20
N PRO A 97 11.14 -2.83 -18.41
CA PRO A 97 11.04 -4.07 -19.17
C PRO A 97 12.40 -4.71 -19.44
N GLU A 98 13.44 -3.91 -19.65
CA GLU A 98 14.83 -4.36 -19.87
C GLU A 98 15.37 -5.04 -18.60
N ASN A 99 15.08 -4.50 -17.43
CA ASN A 99 15.45 -5.12 -16.16
C ASN A 99 14.62 -6.37 -15.88
N GLN A 100 13.32 -6.40 -16.23
CA GLN A 100 12.49 -7.60 -16.12
C GLN A 100 13.09 -8.77 -16.92
N ALA A 101 13.59 -8.51 -18.13
CA ALA A 101 14.20 -9.54 -18.98
C ALA A 101 15.47 -10.19 -18.37
N ARG A 102 16.12 -9.53 -17.40
CA ARG A 102 17.33 -10.00 -16.71
C ARG A 102 17.19 -10.02 -15.19
N ILE A 103 15.99 -10.11 -14.67
CA ILE A 103 15.70 -9.92 -13.25
C ILE A 103 16.43 -10.92 -12.35
N ASP A 104 16.58 -12.16 -12.79
CA ASP A 104 17.31 -13.19 -12.04
C ASP A 104 18.80 -12.86 -11.92
N GLN A 105 19.40 -12.29 -12.98
CA GLN A 105 20.79 -11.84 -12.92
C GLN A 105 20.95 -10.65 -11.98
N ILE A 106 20.03 -9.66 -12.07
CA ILE A 106 20.01 -8.50 -11.15
C ILE A 106 19.92 -8.98 -9.69
N LYS A 107 18.99 -9.90 -9.41
CA LYS A 107 18.83 -10.49 -8.07
C LYS A 107 20.11 -11.18 -7.59
N LYS A 108 20.73 -11.99 -8.44
CA LYS A 108 21.98 -12.70 -8.12
C LYS A 108 23.11 -11.72 -7.81
N ASP A 109 23.34 -10.73 -8.66
CA ASP A 109 24.39 -9.75 -8.49
C ASP A 109 24.16 -8.92 -7.23
N HIS A 110 22.91 -8.51 -6.99
CA HIS A 110 22.52 -7.77 -5.79
C HIS A 110 22.78 -8.55 -4.49
N VAL A 111 22.39 -9.83 -4.43
CA VAL A 111 22.66 -10.69 -3.28
C VAL A 111 24.17 -10.87 -3.06
N SER A 112 24.96 -10.92 -4.14
CA SER A 112 26.43 -11.04 -4.08
C SER A 112 27.12 -9.82 -3.45
N LEU A 113 26.44 -8.66 -3.32
CA LEU A 113 26.93 -7.52 -2.53
C LEU A 113 27.21 -7.85 -1.06
N THR A 114 26.53 -8.87 -0.53
CA THR A 114 26.71 -9.30 0.86
C THR A 114 27.86 -10.28 1.06
N ASP A 115 28.53 -10.69 -0.01
CA ASP A 115 29.71 -11.55 0.02
C ASP A 115 30.98 -10.67 -0.11
N PRO A 116 31.82 -10.58 0.95
CA PRO A 116 33.01 -9.74 0.92
C PRO A 116 34.06 -10.18 -0.12
N GLU A 117 34.07 -11.45 -0.51
CA GLU A 117 35.01 -11.97 -1.50
C GLU A 117 34.60 -11.59 -2.94
N ILE A 118 33.29 -11.40 -3.18
CA ILE A 118 32.73 -11.14 -4.50
C ILE A 118 32.44 -9.64 -4.69
N SER A 119 31.98 -8.97 -3.65
CA SER A 119 31.45 -7.60 -3.72
C SER A 119 32.43 -6.58 -4.34
N ALA A 120 33.73 -6.75 -4.09
CA ALA A 120 34.76 -5.87 -4.66
C ALA A 120 34.92 -5.97 -6.19
N SER A 121 34.42 -7.05 -6.82
CA SER A 121 34.47 -7.28 -8.26
C SER A 121 33.21 -6.81 -9.02
N LEU A 122 32.16 -6.39 -8.30
CA LEU A 122 30.89 -5.98 -8.89
C LEU A 122 30.93 -4.51 -9.35
N ASP A 123 30.28 -4.25 -10.47
CA ASP A 123 30.08 -2.88 -10.98
C ASP A 123 28.90 -2.20 -10.26
N ILE A 124 29.12 -1.91 -8.98
CA ILE A 124 28.08 -1.39 -8.07
C ILE A 124 27.44 -0.10 -8.60
N ALA A 125 28.22 0.72 -9.31
CA ALA A 125 27.74 2.01 -9.82
C ALA A 125 26.63 1.88 -10.86
N ASN A 126 26.58 0.76 -11.58
CA ASN A 126 25.62 0.48 -12.64
C ASN A 126 24.57 -0.58 -12.24
N MET A 127 24.55 -1.01 -10.97
CA MET A 127 23.55 -1.95 -10.47
C MET A 127 22.26 -1.21 -10.07
N PRO A 128 21.07 -1.70 -10.45
CA PRO A 128 19.83 -1.18 -9.91
C PRO A 128 19.75 -1.36 -8.40
N ALA A 129 19.29 -0.34 -7.68
CA ALA A 129 18.99 -0.46 -6.27
C ALA A 129 17.69 -1.29 -6.07
N VAL A 130 17.62 -2.04 -4.97
CA VAL A 130 16.42 -2.81 -4.62
C VAL A 130 15.72 -2.17 -3.43
N VAL A 131 14.43 -1.86 -3.61
CA VAL A 131 13.58 -1.23 -2.59
C VAL A 131 12.41 -2.15 -2.27
N TYR A 132 12.22 -2.53 -1.02
CA TYR A 132 11.06 -3.27 -0.55
C TYR A 132 10.04 -2.30 0.07
N MET A 133 8.82 -2.31 -0.45
CA MET A 133 7.72 -1.45 0.02
C MET A 133 6.62 -2.32 0.64
N GLY A 134 6.53 -2.35 1.97
CA GLY A 134 5.52 -3.12 2.69
C GLY A 134 4.36 -2.25 3.18
N TYR A 135 3.13 -2.69 2.93
CA TYR A 135 1.91 -1.96 3.27
C TYR A 135 1.04 -2.76 4.25
N SER A 136 0.34 -2.05 5.12
CA SER A 136 -0.73 -2.60 5.99
C SER A 136 -0.30 -3.84 6.81
N ILE A 137 0.80 -3.75 7.55
CA ILE A 137 1.14 -4.75 8.58
C ILE A 137 0.11 -4.72 9.72
N HIS A 138 -0.47 -3.55 9.98
CA HIS A 138 -1.69 -3.41 10.76
C HIS A 138 -2.86 -3.22 9.80
N GLY A 139 -3.77 -4.19 9.75
CA GLY A 139 -4.84 -4.20 8.75
C GLY A 139 -5.87 -3.08 8.89
N ASN A 140 -5.98 -2.46 10.07
CA ASN A 140 -6.86 -1.31 10.31
C ASN A 140 -6.18 0.05 10.14
N GLU A 141 -4.95 0.10 9.71
CA GLU A 141 -4.29 1.31 9.21
C GLU A 141 -4.63 1.44 7.72
N SER A 142 -5.77 2.05 7.44
CA SER A 142 -6.55 1.85 6.21
C SER A 142 -5.95 2.46 4.96
N SER A 143 -5.09 3.48 5.06
CA SER A 143 -4.51 4.12 3.89
C SER A 143 -3.43 3.28 3.20
N GLY A 144 -2.74 2.38 3.91
CA GLY A 144 -1.63 1.60 3.36
C GLY A 144 -2.00 0.83 2.09
N SER A 145 -2.87 -0.18 2.19
CA SER A 145 -3.27 -0.99 1.02
C SER A 145 -4.08 -0.20 -0.02
N ASN A 146 -4.81 0.86 0.38
CA ASN A 146 -5.44 1.78 -0.58
C ASN A 146 -4.38 2.56 -1.37
N ALA A 147 -3.33 3.05 -0.72
CA ALA A 147 -2.21 3.72 -1.39
C ALA A 147 -1.46 2.78 -2.34
N ALA A 148 -1.29 1.51 -1.96
CA ALA A 148 -0.64 0.52 -2.82
C ALA A 148 -1.33 0.36 -4.19
N LEU A 149 -2.67 0.52 -4.27
CA LEU A 149 -3.40 0.55 -5.55
C LEU A 149 -2.92 1.69 -6.45
N ALA A 150 -2.83 2.89 -5.91
CA ALA A 150 -2.42 4.09 -6.65
C ALA A 150 -0.93 4.03 -7.03
N VAL A 151 -0.08 3.52 -6.13
CA VAL A 151 1.36 3.34 -6.38
C VAL A 151 1.60 2.31 -7.49
N ALA A 152 0.93 1.16 -7.44
CA ALA A 152 1.04 0.14 -8.48
C ALA A 152 0.59 0.69 -9.85
N TYR A 153 -0.54 1.41 -9.90
CA TYR A 153 -0.98 2.09 -11.11
C TYR A 153 0.05 3.11 -11.62
N TYR A 154 0.54 3.98 -10.74
CA TYR A 154 1.52 4.99 -11.10
C TYR A 154 2.79 4.37 -11.71
N LEU A 155 3.36 3.36 -11.07
CA LEU A 155 4.58 2.69 -11.54
C LEU A 155 4.35 1.93 -12.87
N ALA A 156 3.17 1.36 -13.05
CA ALA A 156 2.80 0.64 -14.28
C ALA A 156 2.53 1.58 -15.45
N ALA A 157 1.76 2.66 -15.22
CA ALA A 157 1.14 3.45 -16.26
C ALA A 157 1.84 4.78 -16.57
N ALA A 158 2.57 5.38 -15.62
CA ALA A 158 3.21 6.67 -15.80
C ALA A 158 4.26 6.64 -16.92
N GLN A 159 4.30 7.70 -17.73
CA GLN A 159 5.18 7.82 -18.88
C GLN A 159 6.10 9.05 -18.74
N GLY A 160 7.24 9.00 -19.44
CA GLY A 160 8.20 10.09 -19.53
C GLY A 160 9.49 9.81 -18.76
N LYS A 161 10.51 10.59 -19.11
CA LYS A 161 11.90 10.36 -18.73
C LYS A 161 12.12 10.07 -17.24
N LYS A 162 11.43 10.80 -16.36
CA LYS A 162 11.61 10.66 -14.91
C LYS A 162 11.23 9.29 -14.37
N ILE A 163 10.13 8.72 -14.84
CA ILE A 163 9.69 7.38 -14.41
C ILE A 163 10.49 6.27 -15.10
N GLU A 164 10.89 6.49 -16.34
CA GLU A 164 11.73 5.58 -17.08
C GLU A 164 13.11 5.46 -16.42
N GLU A 165 13.79 6.58 -16.14
CA GLU A 165 15.05 6.61 -15.39
C GLU A 165 14.91 5.98 -13.99
N LEU A 166 13.80 6.21 -13.29
CA LEU A 166 13.56 5.57 -12.01
C LEU A 166 13.54 4.04 -12.15
N LEU A 167 12.77 3.52 -13.09
CA LEU A 167 12.60 2.07 -13.27
C LEU A 167 13.81 1.38 -13.90
N GLU A 168 14.63 2.10 -14.66
CA GLU A 168 15.93 1.61 -15.12
C GLU A 168 16.92 1.39 -13.96
N ASN A 169 16.89 2.25 -12.95
CA ASN A 169 17.83 2.26 -11.85
C ASN A 169 17.34 1.62 -10.55
N VAL A 170 16.07 1.18 -10.51
CA VAL A 170 15.46 0.64 -9.29
C VAL A 170 14.61 -0.59 -9.60
N VAL A 171 14.75 -1.61 -8.77
CA VAL A 171 13.81 -2.72 -8.66
C VAL A 171 12.96 -2.50 -7.40
N ILE A 172 11.65 -2.36 -7.56
CA ILE A 172 10.72 -2.16 -6.45
C ILE A 172 10.01 -3.50 -6.17
N LEU A 173 10.13 -3.97 -4.95
CA LEU A 173 9.40 -5.12 -4.41
C LEU A 173 8.21 -4.58 -3.63
N LEU A 174 7.04 -4.56 -4.23
CA LEU A 174 5.83 -4.03 -3.63
C LEU A 174 5.00 -5.16 -3.01
N ASP A 175 4.92 -5.19 -1.67
CA ASP A 175 4.01 -6.05 -0.91
C ASP A 175 2.78 -5.22 -0.53
N PRO A 176 1.65 -5.41 -1.22
CA PRO A 176 0.49 -4.52 -1.10
C PRO A 176 -0.28 -4.72 0.21
N CYS A 177 -0.04 -5.83 0.92
CA CYS A 177 -0.70 -6.11 2.18
C CYS A 177 0.04 -7.18 2.99
N LEU A 178 0.82 -6.74 3.97
CA LEU A 178 1.53 -7.61 4.91
C LEU A 178 0.58 -8.43 5.80
N ASN A 179 -0.63 -7.92 6.07
CA ASN A 179 -1.64 -8.54 6.94
C ASN A 179 -3.01 -8.69 6.25
N PRO A 180 -3.16 -9.66 5.35
CA PRO A 180 -4.41 -9.90 4.63
C PRO A 180 -5.63 -10.17 5.52
N ASP A 181 -5.46 -10.94 6.59
CA ASP A 181 -6.56 -11.34 7.48
C ASP A 181 -7.07 -10.14 8.29
N GLY A 182 -6.14 -9.34 8.82
CA GLY A 182 -6.48 -8.10 9.54
C GLY A 182 -7.12 -7.06 8.64
N LEU A 183 -6.58 -6.84 7.44
CA LEU A 183 -7.14 -5.91 6.46
C LEU A 183 -8.57 -6.30 6.10
N ASN A 184 -8.80 -7.57 5.79
CA ASN A 184 -10.12 -8.03 5.38
C ASN A 184 -11.16 -7.93 6.51
N ARG A 185 -10.75 -8.24 7.75
CA ARG A 185 -11.60 -8.07 8.95
C ARG A 185 -12.01 -6.61 9.13
N PHE A 186 -11.06 -5.69 9.05
CA PHE A 186 -11.31 -4.26 9.14
C PHE A 186 -12.24 -3.77 8.02
N ALA A 187 -11.88 -4.01 6.76
CA ALA A 187 -12.64 -3.54 5.62
C ALA A 187 -14.09 -4.02 5.63
N ASN A 188 -14.32 -5.30 5.92
CA ASN A 188 -15.67 -5.86 6.01
C ASN A 188 -16.50 -5.23 7.13
N TYR A 189 -15.89 -5.02 8.29
CA TYR A 189 -16.59 -4.37 9.41
C TYR A 189 -16.98 -2.93 9.06
N VAL A 190 -16.00 -2.11 8.66
CA VAL A 190 -16.22 -0.68 8.44
C VAL A 190 -17.12 -0.44 7.24
N ASN A 191 -16.88 -1.11 6.11
CA ASN A 191 -17.68 -0.97 4.91
C ASN A 191 -19.17 -1.36 5.13
N SER A 192 -19.44 -2.37 5.96
CA SER A 192 -20.82 -2.76 6.27
C SER A 192 -21.58 -1.73 7.11
N ARG A 193 -20.88 -0.75 7.68
CA ARG A 193 -21.42 0.32 8.54
C ARG A 193 -21.26 1.70 7.93
N LYS A 194 -20.65 1.76 6.77
CA LYS A 194 -20.42 3.02 6.04
C LYS A 194 -21.74 3.66 5.68
N SER A 195 -21.91 4.90 6.10
CA SER A 195 -23.05 5.73 5.72
C SER A 195 -22.94 6.21 4.27
N LYS A 196 -24.07 6.51 3.64
CA LYS A 196 -24.11 7.08 2.29
C LYS A 196 -23.33 8.40 2.20
N ASN A 197 -23.45 9.24 3.23
CA ASN A 197 -22.71 10.49 3.36
C ASN A 197 -21.61 10.32 4.40
N LEU A 198 -20.54 11.09 4.27
CA LEU A 198 -19.46 11.09 5.27
C LEU A 198 -20.00 11.51 6.63
N VAL A 199 -19.67 10.74 7.65
CA VAL A 199 -20.02 10.98 9.05
C VAL A 199 -18.75 11.34 9.81
N SER A 200 -18.73 12.56 10.35
CA SER A 200 -17.60 13.08 11.15
C SER A 200 -17.69 12.74 12.64
N ASP A 201 -18.77 12.10 13.10
CA ASP A 201 -18.93 11.71 14.50
C ASP A 201 -17.95 10.61 14.86
N PRO A 202 -16.95 10.86 15.74
CA PRO A 202 -15.97 9.86 16.15
C PRO A 202 -16.59 8.69 16.91
N ASN A 203 -17.83 8.82 17.40
CA ASN A 203 -18.55 7.75 18.09
C ASN A 203 -19.40 6.88 17.14
N SER A 204 -19.42 7.18 15.85
CA SER A 204 -20.14 6.34 14.90
C SER A 204 -19.54 4.92 14.86
N THR A 205 -20.39 3.93 14.60
CA THR A 205 -19.96 2.51 14.51
C THR A 205 -19.00 2.27 13.36
N GLU A 206 -19.01 3.10 12.32
CA GLU A 206 -18.05 3.07 11.22
C GLU A 206 -16.61 3.35 11.71
N GLN A 207 -16.46 4.25 12.70
CA GLN A 207 -15.15 4.68 13.19
C GLN A 207 -14.69 3.93 14.44
N ASN A 208 -15.50 3.04 14.98
CA ASN A 208 -15.22 2.30 16.20
C ASN A 208 -15.28 0.80 15.97
N GLU A 209 -14.14 0.19 15.70
CA GLU A 209 -14.03 -1.27 15.60
C GLU A 209 -14.19 -1.93 16.97
N PRO A 210 -15.05 -2.95 17.10
CA PRO A 210 -15.05 -3.81 18.28
C PRO A 210 -13.83 -4.73 18.28
N TRP A 211 -13.49 -5.24 19.46
CA TRP A 211 -12.54 -6.34 19.54
C TRP A 211 -12.99 -7.53 18.63
N PRO A 212 -12.08 -8.20 17.90
CA PRO A 212 -10.60 -8.14 17.99
C PRO A 212 -9.93 -7.09 17.12
N ARG A 213 -10.65 -6.23 16.40
CA ARG A 213 -10.14 -5.21 15.48
C ARG A 213 -9.33 -5.79 14.32
N GLY A 214 -9.04 -4.97 13.30
CA GLY A 214 -8.23 -5.37 12.15
C GLY A 214 -6.73 -5.18 12.31
N ARG A 215 -6.24 -4.69 13.47
CA ARG A 215 -4.81 -4.46 13.68
C ARG A 215 -3.98 -5.73 13.54
N THR A 216 -4.44 -6.80 14.16
CA THR A 216 -3.71 -8.07 14.30
C THR A 216 -4.09 -9.08 13.21
N ASN A 217 -3.31 -10.17 13.09
CA ASN A 217 -3.64 -11.27 12.19
C ASN A 217 -4.86 -12.10 12.67
N HIS A 218 -5.11 -13.26 12.07
CA HIS A 218 -6.24 -14.13 12.43
C HIS A 218 -6.27 -14.48 13.93
N TYR A 219 -5.13 -14.86 14.50
CA TYR A 219 -5.00 -15.28 15.90
C TYR A 219 -4.61 -14.14 16.86
N TRP A 220 -4.84 -12.90 16.44
CA TRP A 220 -4.66 -11.68 17.24
C TRP A 220 -3.21 -11.36 17.61
N PHE A 221 -2.24 -11.88 16.88
CA PHE A 221 -0.85 -11.48 17.03
C PHE A 221 -0.56 -10.19 16.26
N ASP A 222 0.15 -9.28 16.91
CA ASP A 222 0.67 -8.09 16.26
C ASP A 222 1.87 -8.47 15.38
N MET A 223 1.66 -8.47 14.08
CA MET A 223 2.69 -8.87 13.12
C MET A 223 3.88 -7.91 13.08
N ASN A 224 3.69 -6.66 13.56
CA ASN A 224 4.78 -5.71 13.73
C ASN A 224 5.60 -5.97 15.03
N ARG A 225 5.40 -7.11 15.69
CA ARG A 225 6.24 -7.65 16.75
C ARG A 225 6.91 -8.96 16.34
N ASP A 226 6.73 -9.38 15.07
CA ASP A 226 7.22 -10.66 14.56
C ASP A 226 8.28 -10.53 13.44
N TRP A 227 8.94 -9.35 13.33
CA TRP A 227 10.05 -9.15 12.40
C TRP A 227 11.28 -10.00 12.74
N LEU A 228 11.61 -10.10 14.04
CA LEU A 228 12.75 -10.87 14.53
C LEU A 228 12.39 -12.30 14.92
N PRO A 229 11.30 -12.57 15.66
CA PRO A 229 10.93 -13.93 16.05
C PRO A 229 10.50 -14.83 14.87
N VAL A 230 9.85 -14.24 13.86
CA VAL A 230 9.42 -14.91 12.61
C VAL A 230 8.64 -16.19 12.88
N GLN A 231 7.65 -16.14 13.75
CA GLN A 231 6.86 -17.31 14.14
C GLN A 231 5.62 -17.50 13.24
N LEU A 232 5.03 -16.40 12.76
CA LEU A 232 3.79 -16.39 12.00
C LEU A 232 4.04 -16.79 10.54
N PRO A 233 3.10 -17.48 9.86
CA PRO A 233 3.27 -17.84 8.45
C PRO A 233 3.46 -16.61 7.57
N GLU A 234 2.71 -15.54 7.82
CA GLU A 234 2.80 -14.28 7.08
C GLU A 234 4.21 -13.65 7.22
N SER A 235 4.76 -13.69 8.43
CA SER A 235 6.12 -13.21 8.69
C SER A 235 7.17 -14.07 7.99
N LYS A 236 7.02 -15.40 8.02
CA LYS A 236 7.92 -16.31 7.32
C LYS A 236 7.94 -16.04 5.82
N ASN A 237 6.79 -15.78 5.22
CA ASN A 237 6.66 -15.50 3.79
C ASN A 237 7.43 -14.23 3.42
N ARG A 238 7.19 -13.10 4.10
CA ARG A 238 7.87 -11.83 3.80
C ARG A 238 9.36 -11.85 4.11
N ILE A 239 9.77 -12.46 5.24
CA ILE A 239 11.18 -12.52 5.63
C ILE A 239 11.98 -13.41 4.67
N ARG A 240 11.38 -14.49 4.15
CA ARG A 240 11.98 -15.26 3.07
C ARG A 240 12.28 -14.39 1.85
N MET A 241 11.32 -13.58 1.41
CA MET A 241 11.53 -12.65 0.30
C MET A 241 12.60 -11.59 0.62
N PHE A 242 12.57 -11.05 1.84
CA PHE A 242 13.60 -10.12 2.29
C PHE A 242 15.01 -10.73 2.19
N HIS A 243 15.19 -11.95 2.66
CA HIS A 243 16.50 -12.62 2.58
C HIS A 243 16.90 -13.08 1.17
N GLU A 244 15.92 -13.39 0.34
CA GLU A 244 16.18 -13.73 -1.06
C GLU A 244 16.63 -12.52 -1.89
N TRP A 245 16.17 -11.31 -1.55
CA TRP A 245 16.49 -10.09 -2.28
C TRP A 245 17.49 -9.18 -1.57
N LYS A 246 17.56 -9.21 -0.23
CA LYS A 246 18.40 -8.34 0.61
C LYS A 246 18.34 -6.86 0.21
N PRO A 247 17.15 -6.23 0.20
CA PRO A 247 16.94 -4.89 -0.35
C PRO A 247 17.83 -3.84 0.32
N ASN A 248 18.23 -2.82 -0.44
CA ASN A 248 18.98 -1.67 0.09
C ASN A 248 18.13 -0.82 1.04
N VAL A 249 16.82 -0.72 0.74
CA VAL A 249 15.85 0.04 1.52
C VAL A 249 14.61 -0.82 1.73
N LEU A 250 14.12 -0.84 2.98
CA LEU A 250 12.81 -1.37 3.31
C LEU A 250 11.98 -0.23 3.91
N THR A 251 10.75 -0.07 3.39
CA THR A 251 9.76 0.84 3.96
C THR A 251 8.61 0.03 4.54
N ASP A 252 8.17 0.40 5.74
CA ASP A 252 7.00 -0.17 6.41
C ASP A 252 6.00 0.97 6.67
N HIS A 253 4.88 0.93 5.94
CA HIS A 253 3.91 2.03 5.90
C HIS A 253 2.87 1.86 7.00
N HIS A 254 2.82 2.85 7.90
CA HIS A 254 1.95 2.88 9.07
C HIS A 254 1.08 4.13 9.12
N GLU A 255 0.09 4.08 10.00
CA GLU A 255 -0.71 5.24 10.38
C GLU A 255 -0.64 5.47 11.90
N MET A 256 -0.82 6.72 12.30
CA MET A 256 -1.06 7.10 13.69
C MET A 256 -2.55 7.29 13.93
N GLY A 257 -2.99 7.17 15.18
CA GLY A 257 -4.36 7.52 15.54
C GLY A 257 -4.66 8.99 15.20
N SER A 258 -5.87 9.26 14.71
CA SER A 258 -6.30 10.57 14.20
C SER A 258 -6.15 11.73 15.21
N ASN A 259 -6.17 11.42 16.51
CA ASN A 259 -5.99 12.40 17.60
C ASN A 259 -4.59 12.36 18.21
N SER A 260 -3.65 11.63 17.60
CA SER A 260 -2.28 11.52 18.09
C SER A 260 -1.41 12.63 17.55
N SER A 261 -0.37 13.00 18.33
CA SER A 261 0.72 13.82 17.82
C SER A 261 1.51 13.05 16.75
N PHE A 262 2.19 13.77 15.89
CA PHE A 262 3.03 13.16 14.85
C PHE A 262 4.42 12.81 15.37
N PHE A 263 5.12 11.94 14.65
CA PHE A 263 6.52 11.62 14.91
C PHE A 263 7.46 12.70 14.41
N PHE A 264 8.52 12.95 15.18
CA PHE A 264 9.66 13.73 14.72
C PHE A 264 10.82 12.79 14.38
N GLN A 265 11.50 13.10 13.30
CA GLN A 265 12.79 12.52 12.99
C GLN A 265 13.88 13.56 13.33
N PRO A 266 15.02 13.14 13.87
CA PRO A 266 15.56 11.78 13.97
C PRO A 266 15.14 10.95 15.19
N GLY A 267 14.20 11.32 15.97
CA GLY A 267 13.79 10.59 17.18
C GLY A 267 14.48 11.09 18.44
N ILE A 268 14.29 10.40 19.57
CA ILE A 268 14.82 10.81 20.88
C ILE A 268 16.25 10.29 21.04
N PRO A 269 17.29 11.16 21.16
CA PRO A 269 18.68 10.72 21.24
C PRO A 269 18.98 9.70 22.34
N SER A 270 18.32 9.81 23.50
CA SER A 270 18.50 8.86 24.62
C SER A 270 17.97 7.45 24.36
N ARG A 271 17.23 7.25 23.26
CA ARG A 271 16.68 5.94 22.83
C ARG A 271 17.41 5.38 21.62
N ASN A 272 18.39 6.08 21.08
CA ASN A 272 19.17 5.59 19.97
C ASN A 272 19.95 4.35 20.38
N ASN A 273 19.98 3.35 19.50
CA ASN A 273 20.78 2.16 19.73
C ASN A 273 22.27 2.54 19.69
N PRO A 274 23.05 2.27 20.77
CA PRO A 274 24.46 2.64 20.82
C PRO A 274 25.34 1.96 19.76
N LEU A 275 24.85 0.88 19.15
CA LEU A 275 25.54 0.20 18.05
C LEU A 275 25.28 0.83 16.67
N THR A 276 24.30 1.74 16.57
CA THR A 276 24.05 2.46 15.31
C THR A 276 25.13 3.51 15.10
N PRO A 277 25.78 3.56 13.91
CA PRO A 277 26.76 4.58 13.61
C PRO A 277 26.19 6.00 13.77
N LYS A 278 26.99 6.91 14.33
CA LYS A 278 26.52 8.29 14.62
C LYS A 278 26.07 9.06 13.39
N ASN A 279 26.54 8.67 12.19
CA ASN A 279 26.14 9.29 10.93
C ASN A 279 24.73 8.91 10.45
N ASN A 280 24.05 7.99 11.15
CA ASN A 280 22.71 7.50 10.79
C ASN A 280 21.59 8.17 11.58
N TYR A 281 21.87 9.22 12.38
CA TYR A 281 20.87 10.06 13.05
C TYR A 281 21.32 11.51 13.24
#